data_19eb8add0e295b14c1a765773501dd1c
#
_entry.id   19eb8add0e295b14c1a765773501dd1c
#
_cell.length_a   1.000
_cell.length_b   1.000
_cell.length_c   1.000
_cell.angle_alpha   90.00
_cell.angle_beta   90.00
_cell.angle_gamma   90.00
#
_symmetry.space_group_name_H-M   'P 1'
#
loop_
_entity.id
_entity.type
_entity.pdbx_description
1 polymer ?
#
loop_
_entity_poly.entity_id
_entity_poly.type
_entity_poly.pdbx_seq_one_letter_code
_entity_poly.pdbx_strand_id
1 'polypeptide(L)'
;LADYREGLKREDIAKLLNMSSGGTLSKLLEALVVSDFVTRYQYFGKSKREVYYKLTDFYSLFYIRFVEKGRRMNVDYWQNNQLTPSVTAWRGLAFEDVCMVHVQQIRQALGILGVQSEASPWHYVSVDKKMGAQIDLLINRSDRIVDICEMKFCVNTYRMDKKADESIRNKIQVVMDTVRGRKAIHPVIVTTYGLAKNEYSSRIQRVITMDDLFC
;
A
#
# COMPACT_ATOMS: atom_id res chain seq x y z
N LEU A 1 1.97 16.33 3.71
CA LEU A 1 2.03 14.86 3.52
C LEU A 1 0.69 14.28 3.06
N ALA A 2 -0.46 14.78 3.50
CA ALA A 2 -1.77 14.23 3.17
C ALA A 2 -2.09 14.14 1.67
N ASP A 3 -1.55 15.05 0.86
CA ASP A 3 -1.75 15.05 -0.59
C ASP A 3 -0.74 14.16 -1.34
N TYR A 4 0.21 13.56 -0.64
CA TYR A 4 1.29 12.75 -1.22
C TYR A 4 1.12 11.27 -0.83
N ARG A 5 0.38 10.54 -1.66
CA ARG A 5 0.05 9.11 -1.42
C ARG A 5 1.27 8.24 -1.14
N GLU A 6 2.35 8.48 -1.85
CA GLU A 6 3.61 7.73 -1.72
C GLU A 6 4.56 8.34 -0.69
N GLY A 7 4.06 9.30 0.11
CA GLY A 7 4.92 10.05 1.02
C GLY A 7 5.97 10.88 0.30
N LEU A 8 6.85 11.49 1.06
CA LEU A 8 7.92 12.36 0.57
C LEU A 8 9.24 12.02 1.23
N LYS A 9 10.34 12.25 0.53
CA LYS A 9 11.67 12.25 1.13
C LYS A 9 11.86 13.49 2.02
N ARG A 10 12.74 13.39 3.02
CA ARG A 10 13.01 14.51 3.92
C ARG A 10 13.40 15.80 3.20
N GLU A 11 14.20 15.68 2.14
CA GLU A 11 14.66 16.82 1.34
C GLU A 11 13.48 17.53 0.63
N ASP A 12 12.51 16.77 0.16
CA ASP A 12 11.33 17.32 -0.52
C ASP A 12 10.38 17.97 0.48
N ILE A 13 10.23 17.39 1.68
CA ILE A 13 9.50 18.02 2.79
C ILE A 13 10.15 19.35 3.17
N ALA A 14 11.49 19.39 3.31
CA ALA A 14 12.24 20.58 3.62
C ALA A 14 11.99 21.70 2.59
N LYS A 15 12.02 21.36 1.30
CA LYS A 15 11.75 22.32 0.21
C LYS A 15 10.32 22.86 0.29
N LEU A 16 9.32 21.99 0.48
CA LEU A 16 7.91 22.40 0.56
C LEU A 16 7.61 23.31 1.75
N LEU A 17 8.32 23.10 2.87
CA LEU A 17 8.16 23.91 4.08
C LEU A 17 9.06 25.14 4.12
N ASN A 18 9.90 25.36 3.10
CA ASN A 18 10.95 26.39 3.09
C ASN A 18 11.85 26.31 4.35
N MET A 19 12.15 25.10 4.79
CA MET A 19 13.01 24.82 5.96
C MET A 19 14.35 24.24 5.51
N SER A 20 15.39 24.47 6.31
CA SER A 20 16.63 23.71 6.13
C SER A 20 16.38 22.22 6.47
N SER A 21 16.99 21.31 5.70
CA SER A 21 16.91 19.87 5.99
C SER A 21 17.78 19.43 7.19
N GLY A 22 17.91 20.32 8.18
CA GLY A 22 18.76 20.16 9.36
C GLY A 22 18.09 19.36 10.49
N GLY A 23 18.74 19.40 11.68
CA GLY A 23 18.33 18.63 12.84
C GLY A 23 16.92 18.92 13.34
N THR A 24 16.41 20.15 13.17
CA THR A 24 15.05 20.52 13.60
C THR A 24 13.99 19.73 12.84
N LEU A 25 14.06 19.68 11.50
CA LEU A 25 13.13 18.88 10.70
C LEU A 25 13.22 17.39 11.03
N SER A 26 14.43 16.88 11.24
CA SER A 26 14.61 15.47 11.63
C SER A 26 13.95 15.14 12.96
N LYS A 27 14.05 16.03 13.96
CA LYS A 27 13.37 15.86 15.26
C LYS A 27 11.86 15.90 15.14
N LEU A 28 11.32 16.81 14.32
CA LEU A 28 9.86 16.90 14.07
C LEU A 28 9.34 15.65 13.38
N LEU A 29 10.02 15.17 12.35
CA LEU A 29 9.63 13.94 11.65
C LEU A 29 9.72 12.72 12.57
N GLU A 30 10.76 12.62 13.39
CA GLU A 30 10.90 11.52 14.36
C GLU A 30 9.77 11.56 15.41
N ALA A 31 9.42 12.74 15.91
CA ALA A 31 8.30 12.89 16.84
C ALA A 31 6.98 12.40 16.23
N LEU A 32 6.72 12.74 14.97
CA LEU A 32 5.52 12.26 14.24
C LEU A 32 5.55 10.74 13.99
N VAL A 33 6.73 10.16 13.77
CA VAL A 33 6.89 8.71 13.62
C VAL A 33 6.66 7.98 14.95
N VAL A 34 7.26 8.48 16.03
CA VAL A 34 7.10 7.88 17.38
C VAL A 34 5.66 7.98 17.89
N SER A 35 4.92 9.00 17.43
CA SER A 35 3.50 9.19 17.78
C SER A 35 2.53 8.53 16.79
N ASP A 36 3.02 7.69 15.88
CA ASP A 36 2.25 6.95 14.87
C ASP A 36 1.42 7.80 13.90
N PHE A 37 1.68 9.11 13.81
CA PHE A 37 1.05 9.96 12.79
C PHE A 37 1.63 9.72 11.41
N VAL A 38 2.93 9.43 11.34
CA VAL A 38 3.68 9.27 10.12
C VAL A 38 4.44 7.95 10.13
N THR A 39 4.33 7.18 9.07
CA THR A 39 5.16 6.00 8.87
C THR A 39 6.40 6.34 8.04
N ARG A 40 7.54 5.83 8.48
CA ARG A 40 8.80 5.87 7.77
C ARG A 40 9.04 4.54 7.07
N TYR A 41 9.21 4.54 5.76
CA TYR A 41 9.40 3.32 5.00
C TYR A 41 10.40 3.48 3.84
N GLN A 42 10.76 2.36 3.24
CA GLN A 42 11.62 2.28 2.07
C GLN A 42 10.94 1.36 1.04
N TYR A 43 11.12 1.66 -0.24
CA TYR A 43 10.74 0.73 -1.29
C TYR A 43 11.72 -0.43 -1.36
N PHE A 44 11.22 -1.62 -1.65
CA PHE A 44 12.04 -2.80 -1.85
C PHE A 44 13.12 -2.56 -2.93
N GLY A 45 14.35 -2.97 -2.63
CA GLY A 45 15.49 -2.84 -3.54
C GLY A 45 16.08 -1.44 -3.68
N LYS A 46 15.56 -0.45 -2.94
CA LYS A 46 16.14 0.91 -2.91
C LYS A 46 17.23 1.04 -1.85
N SER A 47 18.04 2.08 -2.00
CA SER A 47 19.11 2.39 -1.04
C SER A 47 18.54 2.66 0.36
N LYS A 48 19.25 2.22 1.40
CA LYS A 48 18.92 2.52 2.81
C LYS A 48 18.80 4.02 3.11
N ARG A 49 19.33 4.88 2.25
CA ARG A 49 19.24 6.34 2.35
C ARG A 49 17.95 6.90 1.75
N GLU A 50 17.24 6.13 0.93
CA GLU A 50 15.99 6.55 0.29
C GLU A 50 14.80 6.25 1.22
N VAL A 51 14.63 7.09 2.23
CA VAL A 51 13.56 7.00 3.22
C VAL A 51 12.43 7.94 2.85
N TYR A 52 11.21 7.43 2.88
CA TYR A 52 9.97 8.15 2.64
C TYR A 52 9.18 8.30 3.95
N TYR A 53 8.53 9.43 4.10
CA TYR A 53 7.63 9.75 5.22
C TYR A 53 6.22 9.91 4.67
N LYS A 54 5.30 9.10 5.13
CA LYS A 54 3.90 9.08 4.71
C LYS A 54 3.01 9.35 5.92
N LEU A 55 2.02 10.23 5.78
CA LEU A 55 0.97 10.39 6.79
C LEU A 55 0.09 9.14 6.75
N THR A 56 -0.03 8.46 7.88
CA THR A 56 -0.76 7.18 8.01
C THR A 56 -1.79 7.19 9.13
N ASP A 57 -1.86 8.26 9.93
CA ASP A 57 -2.94 8.42 10.90
C ASP A 57 -4.29 8.59 10.19
N PHE A 58 -5.18 7.62 10.39
CA PHE A 58 -6.46 7.54 9.69
C PHE A 58 -7.38 8.71 10.00
N TYR A 59 -7.35 9.20 11.25
CA TYR A 59 -8.16 10.35 11.62
C TYR A 59 -7.67 11.63 10.94
N SER A 60 -6.37 11.90 10.96
CA SER A 60 -5.79 13.07 10.29
C SER A 60 -6.05 13.04 8.77
N LEU A 61 -5.90 11.88 8.12
CA LEU A 61 -6.20 11.71 6.70
C LEU A 61 -7.67 12.00 6.40
N PHE A 62 -8.59 11.47 7.22
CA PHE A 62 -10.02 11.72 7.09
C PHE A 62 -10.36 13.19 7.34
N TYR A 63 -9.82 13.77 8.43
CA TYR A 63 -10.06 15.15 8.82
C TYR A 63 -9.64 16.13 7.73
N ILE A 64 -8.39 16.02 7.25
CA ILE A 64 -7.83 16.91 6.21
C ILE A 64 -8.63 16.77 4.90
N ARG A 65 -9.06 15.55 4.57
CA ARG A 65 -9.75 15.29 3.31
C ARG A 65 -11.19 15.78 3.31
N PHE A 66 -11.94 15.55 4.38
CA PHE A 66 -13.39 15.72 4.42
C PHE A 66 -13.87 16.76 5.40
N VAL A 67 -13.18 17.01 6.49
CA VAL A 67 -13.62 17.92 7.56
C VAL A 67 -13.04 19.32 7.37
N GLU A 68 -11.72 19.44 7.25
CA GLU A 68 -11.03 20.72 7.16
C GLU A 68 -11.47 21.53 5.93
N LYS A 69 -11.59 20.88 4.77
CA LYS A 69 -11.99 21.51 3.50
C LYS A 69 -13.51 21.72 3.40
N GLY A 70 -14.28 20.97 4.16
CA GLY A 70 -15.74 21.08 4.19
C GLY A 70 -16.21 22.12 5.20
N ARG A 71 -16.13 23.40 4.85
CA ARG A 71 -16.66 24.48 5.68
C ARG A 71 -18.12 24.21 6.03
N ARG A 72 -18.38 23.74 7.27
CA ARG A 72 -19.67 23.30 7.81
C ARG A 72 -20.20 22.05 7.10
N MET A 73 -19.63 20.88 7.40
CA MET A 73 -20.27 19.63 7.02
C MET A 73 -21.70 19.63 7.57
N ASN A 74 -22.65 19.49 6.66
CA ASN A 74 -24.00 19.09 7.04
C ASN A 74 -23.88 17.78 7.84
N VAL A 75 -24.63 17.62 8.91
CA VAL A 75 -24.63 16.41 9.77
C VAL A 75 -24.75 15.14 8.92
N ASP A 76 -25.51 15.21 7.82
CA ASP A 76 -25.77 14.09 6.92
C ASP A 76 -24.73 13.96 5.78
N TYR A 77 -23.65 14.77 5.75
CA TYR A 77 -22.69 14.76 4.64
C TYR A 77 -22.17 13.36 4.37
N TRP A 78 -21.72 12.64 5.39
CA TRP A 78 -21.14 11.32 5.22
C TRP A 78 -22.16 10.32 4.67
N GLN A 79 -23.38 10.32 5.22
CA GLN A 79 -24.45 9.43 4.77
C GLN A 79 -24.80 9.66 3.30
N ASN A 80 -24.90 10.92 2.88
CA ASN A 80 -25.27 11.30 1.52
C ASN A 80 -24.16 11.14 0.49
N ASN A 81 -22.89 11.05 0.90
CA ASN A 81 -21.74 11.03 -0.02
C ASN A 81 -21.00 9.71 -0.07
N GLN A 82 -21.42 8.67 0.65
CA GLN A 82 -20.71 7.39 0.75
C GLN A 82 -20.43 6.70 -0.59
N LEU A 83 -21.27 6.90 -1.60
CA LEU A 83 -21.16 6.30 -2.92
C LEU A 83 -20.55 7.25 -3.96
N THR A 84 -20.10 8.42 -3.54
CA THR A 84 -19.43 9.34 -4.50
C THR A 84 -18.07 8.79 -4.91
N PRO A 85 -17.61 9.11 -6.14
CA PRO A 85 -16.29 8.69 -6.63
C PRO A 85 -15.14 9.10 -5.69
N SER A 86 -15.24 10.28 -5.07
CA SER A 86 -14.23 10.79 -4.13
C SER A 86 -14.12 9.92 -2.87
N VAL A 87 -15.25 9.53 -2.27
CA VAL A 87 -15.26 8.67 -1.08
C VAL A 87 -14.86 7.24 -1.44
N THR A 88 -15.31 6.73 -2.60
CA THR A 88 -14.92 5.40 -3.08
C THR A 88 -13.41 5.31 -3.31
N ALA A 89 -12.81 6.29 -3.97
CA ALA A 89 -11.37 6.35 -4.16
C ALA A 89 -10.61 6.45 -2.83
N TRP A 90 -11.11 7.26 -1.90
CA TRP A 90 -10.52 7.38 -0.56
C TRP A 90 -10.57 6.06 0.23
N ARG A 91 -11.70 5.32 0.16
CA ARG A 91 -11.82 4.00 0.81
C ARG A 91 -10.80 3.01 0.28
N GLY A 92 -10.52 3.03 -1.03
CA GLY A 92 -9.47 2.20 -1.63
C GLY A 92 -8.11 2.50 -1.02
N LEU A 93 -7.75 3.78 -0.94
CA LEU A 93 -6.47 4.22 -0.36
C LEU A 93 -6.39 3.91 1.15
N ALA A 94 -7.47 4.15 1.89
CA ALA A 94 -7.52 3.86 3.32
C ALA A 94 -7.39 2.35 3.59
N PHE A 95 -7.97 1.50 2.73
CA PHE A 95 -7.83 0.05 2.84
C PHE A 95 -6.39 -0.41 2.61
N GLU A 96 -5.68 0.17 1.63
CA GLU A 96 -4.26 -0.10 1.43
C GLU A 96 -3.45 0.26 2.70
N ASP A 97 -3.73 1.39 3.33
CA ASP A 97 -3.07 1.80 4.57
C ASP A 97 -3.42 0.87 5.74
N VAL A 98 -4.68 0.42 5.86
CA VAL A 98 -5.08 -0.62 6.84
C VAL A 98 -4.28 -1.90 6.62
N CYS A 99 -4.16 -2.38 5.39
CA CYS A 99 -3.37 -3.58 5.08
C CYS A 99 -1.89 -3.39 5.47
N MET A 100 -1.33 -2.20 5.24
CA MET A 100 0.08 -1.92 5.56
C MET A 100 0.37 -1.90 7.07
N VAL A 101 -0.56 -1.49 7.91
CA VAL A 101 -0.38 -1.60 9.38
C VAL A 101 -0.62 -3.02 9.89
N HIS A 102 -1.27 -3.88 9.10
CA HIS A 102 -1.57 -5.29 9.44
C HIS A 102 -0.69 -6.30 8.69
N VAL A 103 0.54 -5.93 8.32
CA VAL A 103 1.46 -6.83 7.59
C VAL A 103 1.74 -8.12 8.37
N GLN A 104 1.74 -8.08 9.71
CA GLN A 104 1.94 -9.29 10.52
C GLN A 104 0.77 -10.26 10.38
N GLN A 105 -0.46 -9.76 10.38
CA GLN A 105 -1.66 -10.57 10.16
C GLN A 105 -1.70 -11.14 8.73
N ILE A 106 -1.26 -10.36 7.74
CA ILE A 106 -1.08 -10.85 6.37
C ILE A 106 -0.08 -12.01 6.34
N ARG A 107 1.07 -11.90 7.02
CA ARG A 107 2.05 -13.00 7.16
C ARG A 107 1.46 -14.22 7.87
N GLN A 108 0.62 -14.00 8.88
CA GLN A 108 -0.09 -15.07 9.59
C GLN A 108 -1.06 -15.79 8.66
N ALA A 109 -1.90 -15.06 7.93
CA ALA A 109 -2.84 -15.62 6.96
C ALA A 109 -2.15 -16.38 5.82
N LEU A 110 -0.94 -15.95 5.43
CA LEU A 110 -0.08 -16.67 4.49
C LEU A 110 0.60 -17.90 5.08
N GLY A 111 0.60 -18.05 6.40
CA GLY A 111 1.29 -19.16 7.09
C GLY A 111 2.82 -19.03 7.11
N ILE A 112 3.34 -17.78 7.08
CA ILE A 112 4.78 -17.51 6.93
C ILE A 112 5.42 -16.79 8.12
N LEU A 113 4.79 -16.76 9.29
CA LEU A 113 5.36 -16.11 10.47
C LEU A 113 6.74 -16.67 10.86
N GLY A 114 6.97 -17.97 10.63
CA GLY A 114 8.27 -18.62 10.86
C GLY A 114 9.29 -18.42 9.75
N VAL A 115 8.95 -17.75 8.66
CA VAL A 115 9.85 -17.51 7.52
C VAL A 115 10.41 -16.10 7.58
N GLN A 116 11.73 -15.99 7.63
CA GLN A 116 12.37 -14.68 7.53
C GLN A 116 12.00 -14.00 6.22
N SER A 117 11.47 -12.79 6.30
CA SER A 117 11.00 -12.07 5.12
C SER A 117 11.10 -10.55 5.30
N GLU A 118 11.28 -9.86 4.20
CA GLU A 118 11.23 -8.40 4.09
C GLU A 118 9.93 -8.01 3.37
N ALA A 119 9.16 -7.12 3.96
CA ALA A 119 7.88 -6.67 3.44
C ALA A 119 7.91 -5.15 3.22
N SER A 120 7.62 -4.71 2.01
CA SER A 120 7.58 -3.28 1.67
C SER A 120 6.78 -3.03 0.38
N PRO A 121 6.29 -1.83 0.15
CA PRO A 121 5.82 -1.44 -1.18
C PRO A 121 6.93 -1.57 -2.21
N TRP A 122 6.56 -1.83 -3.46
CA TRP A 122 7.53 -1.91 -4.54
C TRP A 122 7.05 -1.16 -5.77
N HIS A 123 7.98 -0.38 -6.33
CA HIS A 123 7.73 0.37 -7.56
C HIS A 123 8.95 0.25 -8.48
N TYR A 124 8.71 -0.12 -9.71
CA TYR A 124 9.72 -0.22 -10.75
C TYR A 124 9.28 0.53 -12.00
N VAL A 125 10.22 1.26 -12.57
CA VAL A 125 10.09 1.87 -13.90
C VAL A 125 11.39 1.58 -14.63
N SER A 126 11.31 0.99 -15.83
CA SER A 126 12.48 0.73 -16.66
C SER A 126 13.16 2.03 -17.11
N VAL A 127 14.44 1.96 -17.43
CA VAL A 127 15.23 3.13 -17.85
C VAL A 127 14.62 3.81 -19.09
N ASP A 128 14.09 3.01 -20.02
CA ASP A 128 13.41 3.50 -21.23
C ASP A 128 11.94 3.91 -21.00
N LYS A 129 11.46 3.80 -19.73
CA LYS A 129 10.08 4.09 -19.30
C LYS A 129 8.98 3.28 -20.01
N LYS A 130 9.34 2.20 -20.72
CA LYS A 130 8.38 1.35 -21.43
C LYS A 130 7.75 0.29 -20.54
N MET A 131 8.44 -0.12 -19.48
CA MET A 131 7.95 -1.10 -18.55
C MET A 131 7.90 -0.51 -17.13
N GLY A 132 6.83 -0.77 -16.42
CA GLY A 132 6.67 -0.37 -15.04
C GLY A 132 5.67 -1.26 -14.33
N ALA A 133 5.86 -1.40 -13.02
CA ALA A 133 4.91 -2.07 -12.15
C ALA A 133 4.97 -1.45 -10.76
N GLN A 134 3.80 -1.33 -10.14
CA GLN A 134 3.65 -0.96 -8.74
C GLN A 134 2.96 -2.12 -8.04
N ILE A 135 3.50 -2.55 -6.90
CA ILE A 135 2.95 -3.59 -6.05
C ILE A 135 2.70 -2.97 -4.69
N ASP A 136 1.47 -3.11 -4.20
CA ASP A 136 1.05 -2.49 -2.94
C ASP A 136 1.86 -3.02 -1.78
N LEU A 137 2.09 -4.35 -1.73
CA LEU A 137 2.98 -4.99 -0.77
C LEU A 137 3.72 -6.16 -1.43
N LEU A 138 5.05 -6.10 -1.44
CA LEU A 138 5.92 -7.19 -1.85
C LEU A 138 6.53 -7.81 -0.58
N ILE A 139 6.40 -9.14 -0.42
CA ILE A 139 7.03 -9.89 0.68
C ILE A 139 8.10 -10.81 0.08
N ASN A 140 9.36 -10.42 0.28
CA ASN A 140 10.50 -11.18 -0.18
C ASN A 140 10.95 -12.16 0.89
N ARG A 141 10.75 -13.46 0.66
CA ARG A 141 10.97 -14.54 1.64
C ARG A 141 12.34 -15.20 1.46
N SER A 142 12.89 -15.71 2.55
CA SER A 142 14.15 -16.46 2.55
C SER A 142 14.04 -17.85 1.91
N ASP A 143 12.83 -18.43 1.83
CA ASP A 143 12.52 -19.72 1.21
C ASP A 143 12.37 -19.65 -0.33
N ARG A 144 12.90 -18.61 -0.97
CA ARG A 144 12.90 -18.37 -2.41
C ARG A 144 11.51 -18.13 -3.02
N ILE A 145 10.60 -17.59 -2.24
CA ILE A 145 9.29 -17.13 -2.70
C ILE A 145 9.21 -15.60 -2.58
N VAL A 146 8.51 -14.99 -3.50
CA VAL A 146 8.09 -13.57 -3.41
C VAL A 146 6.57 -13.53 -3.52
N ASP A 147 5.92 -13.11 -2.45
CA ASP A 147 4.49 -12.83 -2.50
C ASP A 147 4.28 -11.41 -3.02
N ILE A 148 3.48 -11.26 -4.07
CA ILE A 148 3.04 -9.98 -4.60
C ILE A 148 1.58 -9.77 -4.21
N CYS A 149 1.36 -8.89 -3.25
CA CYS A 149 0.03 -8.64 -2.68
C CYS A 149 -0.59 -7.41 -3.37
N GLU A 150 -1.77 -7.61 -3.94
CA GLU A 150 -2.62 -6.58 -4.50
C GLU A 150 -3.78 -6.33 -3.53
N MET A 151 -3.99 -5.08 -3.14
CA MET A 151 -4.99 -4.70 -2.16
C MET A 151 -6.19 -4.07 -2.85
N LYS A 152 -7.40 -4.60 -2.59
CA LYS A 152 -8.63 -4.17 -3.26
C LYS A 152 -9.76 -3.99 -2.26
N PHE A 153 -10.13 -2.73 -2.00
CA PHE A 153 -11.37 -2.44 -1.29
C PHE A 153 -12.56 -2.69 -2.20
N CYS A 154 -13.50 -3.50 -1.75
CA CYS A 154 -14.76 -3.77 -2.45
C CYS A 154 -15.91 -3.72 -1.45
N VAL A 155 -17.09 -3.30 -1.90
CA VAL A 155 -18.33 -3.33 -1.09
C VAL A 155 -18.99 -4.73 -1.12
N ASN A 156 -18.53 -5.60 -2.03
CA ASN A 156 -18.94 -6.98 -2.16
C ASN A 156 -17.72 -7.84 -2.51
N THR A 157 -17.90 -9.15 -2.69
CA THR A 157 -16.85 -10.05 -3.16
C THR A 157 -16.18 -9.50 -4.43
N TYR A 158 -14.86 -9.40 -4.41
CA TYR A 158 -14.09 -8.90 -5.55
C TYR A 158 -14.18 -9.84 -6.74
N ARG A 159 -14.45 -9.31 -7.92
CA ARG A 159 -14.48 -10.07 -9.17
C ARG A 159 -13.39 -9.55 -10.09
N MET A 160 -12.39 -10.38 -10.35
CA MET A 160 -11.34 -10.04 -11.30
C MET A 160 -11.90 -9.98 -12.71
N ASP A 161 -11.46 -9.00 -13.47
CA ASP A 161 -11.68 -8.87 -14.91
C ASP A 161 -10.38 -9.15 -15.68
N LYS A 162 -10.47 -9.14 -17.00
CA LYS A 162 -9.33 -9.32 -17.91
C LYS A 162 -8.21 -8.32 -17.64
N LYS A 163 -8.55 -7.07 -17.39
CA LYS A 163 -7.58 -6.00 -17.14
C LYS A 163 -6.80 -6.23 -15.85
N ALA A 164 -7.47 -6.71 -14.80
CA ALA A 164 -6.84 -7.07 -13.53
C ALA A 164 -5.87 -8.26 -13.71
N ASP A 165 -6.27 -9.30 -14.45
CA ASP A 165 -5.38 -10.43 -14.75
C ASP A 165 -4.16 -10.00 -15.58
N GLU A 166 -4.34 -9.18 -16.61
CA GLU A 166 -3.24 -8.62 -17.41
C GLU A 166 -2.27 -7.79 -16.54
N SER A 167 -2.80 -6.98 -15.61
CA SER A 167 -1.98 -6.22 -14.65
C SER A 167 -1.15 -7.14 -13.76
N ILE A 168 -1.73 -8.20 -13.22
CA ILE A 168 -1.02 -9.18 -12.38
C ILE A 168 0.04 -9.91 -13.18
N ARG A 169 -0.25 -10.31 -14.43
CA ARG A 169 0.76 -10.93 -15.31
C ARG A 169 1.96 -10.01 -15.54
N ASN A 170 1.70 -8.74 -15.84
CA ASN A 170 2.77 -7.76 -16.00
C ASN A 170 3.60 -7.63 -14.71
N LYS A 171 2.96 -7.53 -13.54
CA LYS A 171 3.65 -7.45 -12.25
C LYS A 171 4.53 -8.67 -11.99
N ILE A 172 4.02 -9.88 -12.25
CA ILE A 172 4.79 -11.11 -12.14
C ILE A 172 6.03 -11.05 -13.05
N GLN A 173 5.85 -10.70 -14.33
CA GLN A 173 6.95 -10.65 -15.27
C GLN A 173 8.02 -9.64 -14.85
N VAL A 174 7.61 -8.43 -14.48
CA VAL A 174 8.56 -7.38 -14.07
C VAL A 174 9.31 -7.78 -12.79
N VAL A 175 8.65 -8.45 -11.83
CA VAL A 175 9.32 -8.97 -10.62
C VAL A 175 10.31 -10.07 -10.97
N MET A 176 9.95 -11.01 -11.86
CA MET A 176 10.85 -12.07 -12.31
C MET A 176 12.11 -11.51 -12.97
N ASP A 177 11.98 -10.43 -13.73
CA ASP A 177 13.10 -9.82 -14.47
C ASP A 177 14.00 -8.94 -13.59
N THR A 178 13.47 -8.44 -12.47
CA THR A 178 14.16 -7.41 -11.66
C THR A 178 14.62 -7.91 -10.29
N VAL A 179 13.91 -8.84 -9.67
CA VAL A 179 14.29 -9.39 -8.36
C VAL A 179 15.35 -10.47 -8.54
N ARG A 180 16.51 -10.26 -7.91
CA ARG A 180 17.67 -11.17 -8.04
C ARG A 180 17.36 -12.58 -7.51
N GLY A 181 17.87 -13.57 -8.22
CA GLY A 181 17.79 -14.99 -7.89
C GLY A 181 16.56 -15.66 -8.49
N ARG A 182 16.60 -16.99 -8.66
CA ARG A 182 15.41 -17.78 -9.06
C ARG A 182 14.46 -17.89 -7.88
N LYS A 183 13.32 -17.19 -7.95
CA LYS A 183 12.27 -17.21 -6.95
C LYS A 183 10.93 -17.53 -7.59
N ALA A 184 10.10 -18.27 -6.87
CA ALA A 184 8.71 -18.44 -7.24
C ALA A 184 7.94 -17.15 -6.89
N ILE A 185 7.05 -16.72 -7.76
CA ILE A 185 6.21 -15.54 -7.53
C ILE A 185 4.79 -16.03 -7.21
N HIS A 186 4.29 -15.62 -6.05
CA HIS A 186 2.96 -15.95 -5.58
C HIS A 186 2.08 -14.70 -5.60
N PRO A 187 1.13 -14.58 -6.55
CA PRO A 187 0.13 -13.52 -6.52
C PRO A 187 -0.87 -13.75 -5.39
N VAL A 188 -1.06 -12.72 -4.59
CA VAL A 188 -1.96 -12.67 -3.44
C VAL A 188 -2.94 -11.53 -3.62
N ILE A 189 -4.21 -11.75 -3.35
CA ILE A 189 -5.22 -10.69 -3.26
C ILE A 189 -5.58 -10.49 -1.79
N VAL A 190 -5.49 -9.25 -1.33
CA VAL A 190 -6.03 -8.82 -0.04
C VAL A 190 -7.27 -7.98 -0.33
N THR A 191 -8.44 -8.40 0.15
CA THR A 191 -9.70 -7.73 -0.18
C THR A 191 -10.70 -7.80 0.98
N THR A 192 -11.71 -6.97 0.96
CA THR A 192 -12.71 -6.88 2.03
C THR A 192 -13.49 -8.19 2.24
N TYR A 193 -14.05 -8.75 1.17
CA TYR A 193 -15.03 -9.86 1.24
C TYR A 193 -14.65 -11.11 0.43
N GLY A 194 -13.37 -11.24 0.05
CA GLY A 194 -12.89 -12.38 -0.71
C GLY A 194 -12.97 -12.19 -2.22
N LEU A 195 -12.60 -13.24 -2.97
CA LEU A 195 -12.44 -13.27 -4.40
C LEU A 195 -13.43 -14.25 -5.05
N ALA A 196 -14.23 -13.78 -6.01
CA ALA A 196 -15.11 -14.63 -6.80
C ALA A 196 -14.29 -15.50 -7.76
N LYS A 197 -14.58 -16.80 -7.79
CA LYS A 197 -13.95 -17.72 -8.73
C LYS A 197 -14.48 -17.44 -10.17
N ASN A 198 -13.54 -17.19 -11.08
CA ASN A 198 -13.80 -17.06 -12.51
C ASN A 198 -12.54 -17.43 -13.31
N GLU A 199 -12.58 -17.30 -14.63
CA GLU A 199 -11.46 -17.59 -15.52
C GLU A 199 -10.18 -16.79 -15.23
N TYR A 200 -10.29 -15.57 -14.67
CA TYR A 200 -9.18 -14.68 -14.36
C TYR A 200 -8.58 -14.90 -12.97
N SER A 201 -9.32 -15.54 -12.07
CA SER A 201 -8.88 -15.73 -10.67
C SER A 201 -7.97 -16.94 -10.45
N SER A 202 -7.80 -17.81 -11.45
CA SER A 202 -7.05 -19.08 -11.33
C SER A 202 -5.57 -18.91 -10.99
N ARG A 203 -5.01 -17.73 -11.27
CA ARG A 203 -3.61 -17.39 -11.02
C ARG A 203 -3.32 -17.03 -9.55
N ILE A 204 -4.36 -16.64 -8.82
CA ILE A 204 -4.21 -16.17 -7.44
C ILE A 204 -3.92 -17.36 -6.52
N GLN A 205 -2.77 -17.32 -5.86
CA GLN A 205 -2.31 -18.37 -4.96
C GLN A 205 -3.01 -18.31 -3.60
N ARG A 206 -3.30 -17.12 -3.11
CA ARG A 206 -3.93 -16.90 -1.81
C ARG A 206 -4.85 -15.68 -1.86
N VAL A 207 -5.95 -15.80 -1.16
CA VAL A 207 -6.87 -14.68 -0.91
C VAL A 207 -6.88 -14.46 0.60
N ILE A 208 -6.71 -13.21 0.99
CA ILE A 208 -6.78 -12.74 2.37
C ILE A 208 -7.96 -11.78 2.45
N THR A 209 -8.77 -11.94 3.45
CA THR A 209 -9.95 -11.09 3.67
C THR A 209 -9.69 -10.07 4.77
N MET A 210 -10.59 -9.10 4.90
CA MET A 210 -10.52 -8.13 5.99
C MET A 210 -10.61 -8.81 7.38
N ASP A 211 -11.35 -9.92 7.49
CA ASP A 211 -11.46 -10.67 8.74
C ASP A 211 -10.09 -11.22 9.18
N ASP A 212 -9.26 -11.67 8.24
CA ASP A 212 -7.90 -12.17 8.53
C ASP A 212 -6.96 -11.08 9.08
N LEU A 213 -7.29 -9.79 8.89
CA LEU A 213 -6.48 -8.68 9.39
C LEU A 213 -6.77 -8.35 10.87
N PHE A 214 -7.88 -8.83 11.42
CA PHE A 214 -8.33 -8.50 12.78
C PHE A 214 -8.50 -9.75 13.68
N CYS A 215 -7.90 -10.87 13.29
CA CYS A 215 -7.88 -12.13 14.06
C CYS A 215 -6.59 -12.32 14.84
#